data_56bbc0882da93f8725c0ac03fe25c014
#
_entry.id   56bbc0882da93f8725c0ac03fe25c014
#
_cell.length_a   1.000
_cell.length_b   1.000
_cell.length_c   1.000
_cell.angle_alpha   90.00
_cell.angle_beta   90.00
_cell.angle_gamma   90.00
#
_symmetry.space_group_name_H-M   'P 1'
#
loop_
_entity.id
_entity.type
_entity.pdbx_description
1 polymer ?
#
loop_
_entity_poly.entity_id
_entity_poly.type
_entity_poly.pdbx_seq_one_letter_code
_entity_poly.pdbx_strand_id
1 'polypeptide(L)'
;MKKILLYFLFMLLASNMQAQLLWEVAKNGLRQKSYIFATEKLIPISFLDSIPQIYECYAKCPVIVTEMLLNTDAREPIEKAALLPHNQTLKQFYSAEEYALIDSTLSQALKMDFSYLTTLRPIFLTELYKTELYKSYLHYQEEHSSEMFFQLVATEQGRKVVPLDNTNEVIQMTFYRKNLDTQLAELLRLVQHPEPEIMQAQEIVRLYKRGLLYDISYIIQAPSNKTSINYTDYTFIKQRNNRWVPQLHALMKEQSCFIVLHSSYLGGEEGLLQLLRREGFRVRPVNRRISSQSIKRTH
;
A
#
# COMPACT_ATOMS: atom_id res chain seq x y z
N MET A 1 -38.41 22.47 19.09
CA MET A 1 -37.24 22.20 19.92
C MET A 1 -36.70 20.76 19.76
N LYS A 2 -37.53 19.67 19.85
CA LYS A 2 -37.05 18.27 19.69
C LYS A 2 -36.39 17.97 18.34
N LYS A 3 -36.84 18.54 17.22
CA LYS A 3 -36.24 18.35 15.89
C LYS A 3 -34.87 19.02 15.74
N ILE A 4 -34.66 20.20 16.37
CA ILE A 4 -33.38 20.90 16.36
C ILE A 4 -32.33 20.16 17.21
N LEU A 5 -32.73 19.55 18.32
CA LEU A 5 -31.86 18.73 19.17
C LEU A 5 -31.44 17.46 18.45
N LEU A 6 -32.33 16.85 17.65
CA LEU A 6 -32.03 15.65 16.84
C LEU A 6 -31.04 15.97 15.72
N TYR A 7 -31.17 17.14 15.06
CA TYR A 7 -30.17 17.60 14.05
C TYR A 7 -28.81 17.90 14.67
N PHE A 8 -28.79 18.48 15.88
CA PHE A 8 -27.54 18.73 16.59
C PHE A 8 -26.85 17.44 17.05
N LEU A 9 -27.63 16.44 17.46
CA LEU A 9 -27.14 15.11 17.82
C LEU A 9 -26.59 14.35 16.59
N PHE A 10 -27.27 14.51 15.43
CA PHE A 10 -26.81 13.93 14.16
C PHE A 10 -25.52 14.63 13.64
N MET A 11 -25.39 15.95 13.80
CA MET A 11 -24.15 16.68 13.48
C MET A 11 -23.01 16.31 14.41
N LEU A 12 -23.24 16.01 15.68
CA LEU A 12 -22.23 15.55 16.63
C LEU A 12 -21.76 14.12 16.33
N LEU A 13 -22.60 13.28 15.71
CA LEU A 13 -22.23 11.94 15.27
C LEU A 13 -21.47 11.94 13.93
N ALA A 14 -21.67 12.96 13.08
CA ALA A 14 -20.96 13.12 11.81
C ALA A 14 -19.53 13.66 11.94
N SER A 15 -19.16 14.21 13.09
CA SER A 15 -17.88 14.91 13.29
C SER A 15 -16.68 14.03 13.66
N ASN A 16 -16.81 12.70 13.67
CA ASN A 16 -15.72 11.77 14.02
C ASN A 16 -15.31 10.79 12.91
N MET A 17 -15.53 11.12 11.64
CA MET A 17 -14.87 10.39 10.55
C MET A 17 -13.42 10.90 10.39
N GLN A 18 -12.61 10.73 11.44
CA GLN A 18 -11.18 10.91 11.31
C GLN A 18 -10.61 9.77 10.47
N ALA A 19 -9.67 10.12 9.58
CA ALA A 19 -8.91 9.18 8.79
C ALA A 19 -8.43 8.01 9.66
N GLN A 20 -8.98 6.80 9.43
CA GLN A 20 -8.68 5.62 10.24
C GLN A 20 -7.56 4.83 9.57
N LEU A 21 -6.34 5.38 9.63
CA LEU A 21 -5.15 4.76 9.04
C LEU A 21 -4.29 4.02 10.07
N LEU A 22 -4.48 4.33 11.36
CA LEU A 22 -3.75 3.71 12.47
C LEU A 22 -4.72 2.94 13.37
N TRP A 23 -4.41 1.67 13.64
CA TRP A 23 -5.25 0.74 14.37
C TRP A 23 -4.51 0.11 15.55
N GLU A 24 -5.15 0.07 16.70
CA GLU A 24 -4.69 -0.68 17.87
C GLU A 24 -5.19 -2.13 17.77
N VAL A 25 -4.29 -3.07 18.03
CA VAL A 25 -4.58 -4.52 18.04
C VAL A 25 -4.23 -5.07 19.41
N ALA A 26 -5.20 -5.73 20.05
CA ALA A 26 -5.06 -6.34 21.37
C ALA A 26 -5.83 -7.66 21.44
N LYS A 27 -5.40 -8.57 22.30
CA LYS A 27 -6.11 -9.85 22.56
C LYS A 27 -5.93 -10.21 24.04
N ASN A 28 -6.92 -10.87 24.64
CA ASN A 28 -6.76 -11.40 26.00
C ASN A 28 -5.61 -12.40 26.03
N GLY A 29 -4.75 -12.30 27.04
CA GLY A 29 -3.53 -13.10 27.13
C GLY A 29 -2.28 -12.50 26.48
N LEU A 30 -2.41 -11.45 25.67
CA LEU A 30 -1.27 -10.66 25.21
C LEU A 30 -0.90 -9.62 26.27
N ARG A 31 0.41 -9.50 26.56
CA ARG A 31 0.91 -8.56 27.58
C ARG A 31 0.82 -7.12 27.11
N GLN A 32 0.91 -6.87 25.82
CA GLN A 32 1.04 -5.54 25.24
C GLN A 32 0.14 -5.41 23.99
N LYS A 33 -0.14 -4.16 23.62
CA LYS A 33 -0.86 -3.82 22.40
C LYS A 33 0.13 -3.69 21.26
N SER A 34 -0.32 -4.05 20.08
CA SER A 34 0.37 -3.78 18.83
C SER A 34 -0.42 -2.76 17.99
N TYR A 35 0.21 -2.22 16.96
CA TYR A 35 -0.43 -1.23 16.10
C TYR A 35 -0.24 -1.59 14.64
N ILE A 36 -1.28 -1.35 13.82
CA ILE A 36 -1.24 -1.51 12.38
C ILE A 36 -1.41 -0.13 11.75
N PHE A 37 -0.48 0.24 10.90
CA PHE A 37 -0.54 1.45 10.11
C PHE A 37 -0.73 1.10 8.62
N ALA A 38 -1.77 1.69 8.01
CA ALA A 38 -2.03 1.61 6.58
C ALA A 38 -1.11 2.57 5.84
N THR A 39 -0.32 2.10 4.89
CA THR A 39 0.51 2.94 4.02
C THR A 39 -0.10 3.12 2.64
N GLU A 40 0.31 4.17 1.95
CA GLU A 40 -0.01 4.41 0.54
C GLU A 40 1.19 5.12 -0.12
N LYS A 41 1.74 4.50 -1.18
CA LYS A 41 2.97 4.99 -1.83
C LYS A 41 2.83 6.41 -2.42
N LEU A 42 1.63 6.79 -2.82
CA LEU A 42 1.36 8.10 -3.45
C LEU A 42 1.16 9.24 -2.43
N ILE A 43 1.33 8.95 -1.15
CA ILE A 43 1.16 9.92 -0.07
C ILE A 43 2.55 10.33 0.45
N PRO A 44 2.87 11.63 0.51
CA PRO A 44 4.15 12.09 0.99
C PRO A 44 4.34 11.80 2.49
N ILE A 45 5.58 11.62 2.91
CA ILE A 45 5.94 11.31 4.32
C ILE A 45 5.40 12.38 5.28
N SER A 46 5.40 13.65 4.87
CA SER A 46 4.86 14.75 5.67
C SER A 46 3.41 14.55 6.11
N PHE A 47 2.65 13.71 5.41
CA PHE A 47 1.29 13.36 5.82
C PHE A 47 1.22 12.58 7.14
N LEU A 48 2.30 11.91 7.54
CA LEU A 48 2.38 11.21 8.83
C LEU A 48 2.11 12.15 10.01
N ASP A 49 2.51 13.42 9.93
CA ASP A 49 2.28 14.41 10.98
C ASP A 49 0.79 14.70 11.20
N SER A 50 -0.05 14.42 10.22
CA SER A 50 -1.50 14.54 10.32
C SER A 50 -2.17 13.36 11.05
N ILE A 51 -1.44 12.25 11.22
CA ILE A 51 -1.98 11.01 11.81
C ILE A 51 -1.77 11.03 13.33
N PRO A 52 -2.85 11.09 14.13
CA PRO A 52 -2.72 11.21 15.58
C PRO A 52 -1.94 10.05 16.19
N GLN A 53 -0.98 10.37 17.05
CA GLN A 53 -0.23 9.42 17.87
C GLN A 53 0.63 8.39 17.08
N ILE A 54 0.86 8.58 15.78
CA ILE A 54 1.59 7.59 14.97
C ILE A 54 3.00 7.35 15.52
N TYR A 55 3.73 8.41 15.82
CA TYR A 55 5.10 8.32 16.37
C TYR A 55 5.13 7.75 17.79
N GLU A 56 4.11 8.07 18.62
CA GLU A 56 3.97 7.49 19.95
C GLU A 56 3.71 5.98 19.89
N CYS A 57 2.85 5.55 18.99
CA CYS A 57 2.53 4.14 18.77
C CYS A 57 3.74 3.38 18.23
N TYR A 58 4.46 3.98 17.28
CA TYR A 58 5.72 3.46 16.75
C TYR A 58 6.77 3.31 17.87
N ALA A 59 6.98 4.33 18.68
CA ALA A 59 7.98 4.31 19.76
C ALA A 59 7.73 3.24 20.83
N LYS A 60 6.47 2.84 21.04
CA LYS A 60 6.10 1.79 22.01
C LYS A 60 6.40 0.38 21.55
N CYS A 61 6.70 0.16 20.27
CA CYS A 61 6.85 -1.17 19.71
C CYS A 61 8.33 -1.49 19.42
N PRO A 62 8.91 -2.50 20.08
CA PRO A 62 10.31 -2.89 19.84
C PRO A 62 10.51 -3.59 18.49
N VAL A 63 9.46 -4.10 17.88
CA VAL A 63 9.49 -4.78 16.57
C VAL A 63 8.70 -4.01 15.55
N ILE A 64 9.31 -3.81 14.40
CA ILE A 64 8.64 -3.29 13.20
C ILE A 64 8.36 -4.46 12.26
N VAL A 65 7.11 -4.58 11.84
CA VAL A 65 6.69 -5.61 10.88
C VAL A 65 6.32 -4.95 9.57
N THR A 66 6.81 -5.46 8.47
CA THR A 66 6.65 -4.89 7.14
C THR A 66 6.35 -5.98 6.11
N GLU A 67 5.90 -5.63 4.91
CA GLU A 67 5.63 -6.61 3.87
C GLU A 67 6.91 -7.32 3.43
N MET A 68 7.97 -6.56 3.18
CA MET A 68 9.27 -7.07 2.74
C MET A 68 10.42 -6.26 3.34
N LEU A 69 11.59 -6.84 3.44
CA LEU A 69 12.81 -6.10 3.79
C LEU A 69 13.34 -5.34 2.58
N LEU A 70 13.69 -4.09 2.79
CA LEU A 70 14.42 -3.25 1.84
C LEU A 70 15.92 -3.41 2.10
N ASN A 71 16.49 -4.53 1.65
CA ASN A 71 17.90 -4.84 1.82
C ASN A 71 18.60 -5.07 0.47
N THR A 72 19.93 -4.98 0.47
CA THR A 72 20.76 -5.16 -0.72
C THR A 72 20.76 -6.61 -1.23
N ASP A 73 20.53 -7.59 -0.37
CA ASP A 73 20.57 -9.02 -0.73
C ASP A 73 19.45 -9.44 -1.68
N ALA A 74 18.33 -8.69 -1.67
CA ALA A 74 17.21 -8.91 -2.58
C ALA A 74 17.45 -8.32 -3.98
N ARG A 75 18.46 -7.49 -4.17
CA ARG A 75 18.66 -6.71 -5.40
C ARG A 75 18.91 -7.58 -6.61
N GLU A 76 19.93 -8.44 -6.58
CA GLU A 76 20.30 -9.29 -7.71
C GLU A 76 19.17 -10.25 -8.15
N PRO A 77 18.48 -10.98 -7.24
CA PRO A 77 17.34 -11.80 -7.61
C PRO A 77 16.19 -11.00 -8.26
N ILE A 78 15.91 -9.78 -7.79
CA ILE A 78 14.87 -8.92 -8.33
C ILE A 78 15.27 -8.40 -9.72
N GLU A 79 16.50 -7.91 -9.91
CA GLU A 79 17.01 -7.46 -11.20
C GLU A 79 16.94 -8.58 -12.25
N LYS A 80 17.33 -9.80 -11.88
CA LYS A 80 17.22 -10.97 -12.76
C LYS A 80 15.76 -11.31 -13.10
N ALA A 81 14.86 -11.23 -12.14
CA ALA A 81 13.44 -11.50 -12.37
C ALA A 81 12.76 -10.42 -13.23
N ALA A 82 13.28 -9.20 -13.25
CA ALA A 82 12.80 -8.12 -14.09
C ALA A 82 13.12 -8.27 -15.57
N LEU A 83 13.99 -9.21 -15.96
CA LEU A 83 14.34 -9.46 -17.36
C LEU A 83 13.36 -10.41 -18.05
N LEU A 84 13.18 -10.21 -19.34
CA LEU A 84 12.49 -11.17 -20.21
C LEU A 84 13.29 -12.51 -20.26
N PRO A 85 12.60 -13.65 -20.39
CA PRO A 85 13.28 -14.94 -20.49
C PRO A 85 14.05 -15.07 -21.80
N HIS A 86 15.07 -15.95 -21.82
CA HIS A 86 15.78 -16.37 -23.04
C HIS A 86 16.40 -15.24 -23.87
N ASN A 87 16.82 -14.14 -23.25
CA ASN A 87 17.38 -12.96 -23.92
C ASN A 87 16.42 -12.35 -24.99
N GLN A 88 15.13 -12.54 -24.79
CA GLN A 88 14.09 -11.95 -25.65
C GLN A 88 14.03 -10.43 -25.48
N THR A 89 13.52 -9.78 -26.51
CA THR A 89 13.23 -8.33 -26.48
C THR A 89 11.78 -8.06 -26.80
N LEU A 90 11.28 -6.93 -26.33
CA LEU A 90 9.90 -6.52 -26.55
C LEU A 90 9.50 -6.45 -28.03
N LYS A 91 10.46 -6.19 -28.92
CA LYS A 91 10.24 -6.15 -30.37
C LYS A 91 9.69 -7.45 -30.94
N GLN A 92 9.90 -8.58 -30.26
CA GLN A 92 9.43 -9.90 -30.70
C GLN A 92 7.92 -10.13 -30.40
N PHE A 93 7.33 -9.31 -29.54
CA PHE A 93 5.98 -9.52 -29.00
C PHE A 93 4.96 -8.50 -29.49
N TYR A 94 5.37 -7.39 -30.09
CA TYR A 94 4.50 -6.33 -30.57
C TYR A 94 4.60 -6.16 -32.09
N SER A 95 3.54 -5.68 -32.73
CA SER A 95 3.61 -5.20 -34.12
C SER A 95 4.57 -4.02 -34.22
N ALA A 96 4.96 -3.64 -35.43
CA ALA A 96 5.84 -2.49 -35.63
C ALA A 96 5.23 -1.18 -35.14
N GLU A 97 3.92 -1.02 -35.29
CA GLU A 97 3.16 0.16 -34.87
C GLU A 97 3.04 0.21 -33.33
N GLU A 98 2.70 -0.92 -32.69
CA GLU A 98 2.62 -1.02 -31.23
C GLU A 98 3.96 -0.78 -30.58
N TYR A 99 5.03 -1.38 -31.12
CA TYR A 99 6.38 -1.19 -30.62
C TYR A 99 6.81 0.28 -30.74
N ALA A 100 6.58 0.93 -31.88
CA ALA A 100 6.90 2.34 -32.08
C ALA A 100 6.13 3.26 -31.11
N LEU A 101 4.88 2.93 -30.82
CA LEU A 101 4.06 3.67 -29.85
C LEU A 101 4.64 3.52 -28.43
N ILE A 102 4.99 2.30 -28.00
CA ILE A 102 5.59 2.02 -26.69
C ILE A 102 6.93 2.73 -26.56
N ASP A 103 7.80 2.60 -27.58
CA ASP A 103 9.11 3.25 -27.65
C ASP A 103 8.98 4.77 -27.47
N SER A 104 8.21 5.43 -28.34
CA SER A 104 8.06 6.89 -28.30
C SER A 104 7.50 7.37 -26.97
N THR A 105 6.49 6.66 -26.42
CA THR A 105 5.83 7.05 -25.16
C THR A 105 6.78 6.89 -23.98
N LEU A 106 7.44 5.73 -23.87
CA LEU A 106 8.33 5.46 -22.73
C LEU A 106 9.63 6.27 -22.82
N SER A 107 10.20 6.46 -24.02
CA SER A 107 11.37 7.32 -24.20
C SER A 107 11.08 8.76 -23.75
N GLN A 108 9.93 9.29 -24.14
CA GLN A 108 9.50 10.63 -23.73
C GLN A 108 9.26 10.74 -22.22
N ALA A 109 8.53 9.79 -21.64
CA ALA A 109 8.16 9.82 -20.24
C ALA A 109 9.39 9.64 -19.31
N LEU A 110 10.24 8.67 -19.63
CA LEU A 110 11.41 8.31 -18.81
C LEU A 110 12.66 9.15 -19.16
N LYS A 111 12.60 9.96 -20.23
CA LYS A 111 13.71 10.80 -20.71
C LYS A 111 14.99 9.99 -20.99
N MET A 112 14.82 8.79 -21.54
CA MET A 112 15.92 7.89 -21.89
C MET A 112 15.61 7.10 -23.16
N ASP A 113 16.65 6.60 -23.81
CA ASP A 113 16.52 5.76 -25.01
C ASP A 113 15.88 4.41 -24.63
N PHE A 114 14.80 4.06 -25.31
CA PHE A 114 14.07 2.82 -25.08
C PHE A 114 14.91 1.56 -25.34
N SER A 115 15.98 1.66 -26.13
CA SER A 115 16.89 0.53 -26.39
C SER A 115 17.46 -0.10 -25.10
N TYR A 116 17.62 0.69 -24.03
CA TYR A 116 18.07 0.21 -22.71
C TYR A 116 16.98 -0.58 -21.94
N LEU A 117 15.73 -0.50 -22.38
CA LEU A 117 14.58 -1.05 -21.68
C LEU A 117 14.00 -2.29 -22.34
N THR A 118 14.43 -2.60 -23.57
CA THR A 118 13.81 -3.61 -24.45
C THR A 118 13.86 -5.03 -23.90
N THR A 119 14.77 -5.35 -22.99
CA THR A 119 14.93 -6.67 -22.35
C THR A 119 14.17 -6.79 -21.03
N LEU A 120 13.54 -5.71 -20.56
CA LEU A 120 12.80 -5.72 -19.31
C LEU A 120 11.39 -6.29 -19.51
N ARG A 121 10.88 -6.96 -18.48
CA ARG A 121 9.47 -7.43 -18.46
C ARG A 121 8.50 -6.27 -18.56
N PRO A 122 7.39 -6.44 -19.29
CA PRO A 122 6.37 -5.40 -19.43
C PRO A 122 5.83 -4.90 -18.09
N ILE A 123 5.68 -5.77 -17.09
CA ILE A 123 5.22 -5.36 -15.75
C ILE A 123 6.16 -4.35 -15.09
N PHE A 124 7.46 -4.47 -15.28
CA PHE A 124 8.42 -3.52 -14.74
C PHE A 124 8.32 -2.16 -15.45
N LEU A 125 8.20 -2.16 -16.78
CA LEU A 125 7.99 -0.95 -17.58
C LEU A 125 6.66 -0.27 -17.25
N THR A 126 5.62 -1.07 -17.01
CA THR A 126 4.32 -0.58 -16.55
C THR A 126 4.47 0.22 -15.24
N GLU A 127 5.19 -0.30 -14.26
CA GLU A 127 5.40 0.41 -12.99
C GLU A 127 6.29 1.66 -13.13
N LEU A 128 7.31 1.62 -14.00
CA LEU A 128 8.11 2.80 -14.32
C LEU A 128 7.24 3.90 -14.95
N TYR A 129 6.46 3.56 -15.97
CA TYR A 129 5.60 4.52 -16.65
C TYR A 129 4.50 5.07 -15.73
N LYS A 130 3.87 4.25 -14.90
CA LYS A 130 2.93 4.70 -13.87
C LYS A 130 3.56 5.72 -12.93
N THR A 131 4.81 5.50 -12.52
CA THR A 131 5.52 6.46 -11.66
C THR A 131 5.63 7.83 -12.31
N GLU A 132 5.96 7.89 -13.61
CA GLU A 132 6.04 9.16 -14.34
C GLU A 132 4.65 9.81 -14.54
N LEU A 133 3.61 9.01 -14.78
CA LEU A 133 2.23 9.52 -14.80
C LEU A 133 1.85 10.13 -13.44
N TYR A 134 2.18 9.47 -12.33
CA TYR A 134 1.88 9.99 -11.00
C TYR A 134 2.67 11.27 -10.68
N LYS A 135 3.93 11.38 -11.09
CA LYS A 135 4.72 12.62 -10.98
C LYS A 135 4.02 13.76 -11.73
N SER A 136 3.55 13.49 -12.94
CA SER A 136 2.96 14.50 -13.81
C SER A 136 1.56 14.95 -13.36
N TYR A 137 0.70 14.01 -12.96
CA TYR A 137 -0.73 14.28 -12.74
C TYR A 137 -1.15 14.37 -11.27
N LEU A 138 -0.40 13.76 -10.35
CA LEU A 138 -0.68 13.78 -8.91
C LEU A 138 0.33 14.62 -8.13
N HIS A 139 1.30 15.23 -8.81
CA HIS A 139 2.43 15.94 -8.17
C HIS A 139 3.19 15.04 -7.18
N TYR A 140 3.21 13.74 -7.48
CA TYR A 140 3.94 12.75 -6.70
C TYR A 140 5.43 13.10 -6.73
N GLN A 141 6.04 13.15 -5.56
CA GLN A 141 7.48 13.26 -5.40
C GLN A 141 8.00 11.88 -5.02
N GLU A 142 9.07 11.45 -5.69
CA GLU A 142 9.72 10.17 -5.40
C GLU A 142 10.50 10.28 -4.10
N GLU A 143 9.76 10.35 -3.02
CA GLU A 143 10.30 10.29 -1.67
C GLU A 143 10.27 8.84 -1.18
N HIS A 144 10.99 8.57 -0.09
CA HIS A 144 10.84 7.30 0.60
C HIS A 144 9.38 7.08 1.01
N SER A 145 8.84 5.89 0.70
CA SER A 145 7.50 5.53 1.17
C SER A 145 7.46 5.53 2.71
N SER A 146 6.29 5.72 3.28
CA SER A 146 6.11 5.63 4.74
C SER A 146 6.61 4.29 5.31
N GLU A 147 6.48 3.20 4.54
CA GLU A 147 7.01 1.89 4.91
C GLU A 147 8.54 1.91 4.99
N MET A 148 9.20 2.44 3.97
CA MET A 148 10.66 2.59 3.95
C MET A 148 11.14 3.49 5.08
N PHE A 149 10.46 4.60 5.34
CA PHE A 149 10.77 5.50 6.45
C PHE A 149 10.82 4.75 7.78
N PHE A 150 9.78 3.99 8.12
CA PHE A 150 9.74 3.26 9.40
C PHE A 150 10.78 2.14 9.48
N GLN A 151 11.11 1.48 8.35
CA GLN A 151 12.19 0.49 8.31
C GLN A 151 13.56 1.14 8.56
N LEU A 152 13.88 2.24 7.87
CA LEU A 152 15.16 2.93 8.00
C LEU A 152 15.35 3.43 9.43
N VAL A 153 14.36 4.14 9.99
CA VAL A 153 14.42 4.64 11.37
C VAL A 153 14.57 3.49 12.37
N ALA A 154 13.87 2.37 12.15
CA ALA A 154 14.02 1.19 13.02
C ALA A 154 15.43 0.60 12.97
N THR A 155 16.01 0.50 11.78
CA THR A 155 17.37 -0.02 11.56
C THR A 155 18.41 0.89 12.22
N GLU A 156 18.30 2.21 12.05
CA GLU A 156 19.16 3.20 12.70
C GLU A 156 19.09 3.12 14.23
N GLN A 157 17.92 2.79 14.77
CA GLN A 157 17.69 2.62 16.22
C GLN A 157 18.07 1.21 16.72
N GLY A 158 18.61 0.33 15.87
CA GLY A 158 18.93 -1.06 16.24
C GLY A 158 17.72 -1.91 16.59
N ARG A 159 16.53 -1.54 16.12
CA ARG A 159 15.28 -2.27 16.38
C ARG A 159 15.11 -3.40 15.38
N LYS A 160 14.42 -4.46 15.79
CA LYS A 160 14.14 -5.61 14.93
C LYS A 160 13.13 -5.25 13.87
N VAL A 161 13.46 -5.46 12.59
CA VAL A 161 12.53 -5.39 11.45
C VAL A 161 12.25 -6.82 10.97
N VAL A 162 10.98 -7.17 10.82
CA VAL A 162 10.53 -8.52 10.44
C VAL A 162 9.65 -8.42 9.19
N PRO A 163 10.05 -9.03 8.06
CA PRO A 163 9.21 -9.12 6.89
C PRO A 163 8.15 -10.21 7.04
N LEU A 164 6.99 -10.02 6.43
CA LEU A 164 5.94 -11.04 6.31
C LEU A 164 6.08 -11.90 5.07
N ASP A 165 6.71 -11.37 4.02
CA ASP A 165 7.05 -12.13 2.81
C ASP A 165 8.57 -12.15 2.61
N ASN A 166 9.07 -13.24 2.07
CA ASN A 166 10.48 -13.36 1.66
C ASN A 166 10.69 -12.87 0.21
N THR A 167 11.95 -12.71 -0.19
CA THR A 167 12.32 -12.23 -1.52
C THR A 167 11.70 -13.05 -2.66
N ASN A 168 11.67 -14.39 -2.53
CA ASN A 168 11.10 -15.24 -3.57
C ASN A 168 9.58 -15.04 -3.69
N GLU A 169 8.86 -14.90 -2.58
CA GLU A 169 7.42 -14.59 -2.59
C GLU A 169 7.16 -13.26 -3.27
N VAL A 170 7.96 -12.23 -2.97
CA VAL A 170 7.86 -10.92 -3.62
C VAL A 170 8.11 -11.03 -5.12
N ILE A 171 9.15 -11.76 -5.55
CA ILE A 171 9.44 -12.00 -6.97
C ILE A 171 8.26 -12.70 -7.66
N GLN A 172 7.72 -13.76 -7.06
CA GLN A 172 6.57 -14.48 -7.62
C GLN A 172 5.34 -13.57 -7.74
N MET A 173 5.08 -12.75 -6.74
CA MET A 173 3.96 -11.83 -6.73
C MET A 173 4.11 -10.70 -7.77
N THR A 174 5.30 -10.15 -7.91
CA THR A 174 5.54 -8.99 -8.77
C THR A 174 5.67 -9.38 -10.23
N PHE A 175 6.50 -10.39 -10.54
CA PHE A 175 6.91 -10.66 -11.91
C PHE A 175 6.21 -11.86 -12.56
N TYR A 176 5.71 -12.81 -11.77
CA TYR A 176 5.22 -14.08 -12.29
C TYR A 176 3.73 -14.37 -12.00
N ARG A 177 3.07 -13.55 -11.19
CA ARG A 177 1.62 -13.70 -10.93
C ARG A 177 0.78 -13.60 -12.20
N LYS A 178 1.13 -12.66 -13.08
CA LYS A 178 0.54 -12.51 -14.41
C LYS A 178 1.47 -13.14 -15.44
N ASN A 179 0.90 -13.92 -16.36
CA ASN A 179 1.69 -14.45 -17.49
C ASN A 179 2.17 -13.31 -18.39
N LEU A 180 3.14 -13.62 -19.26
CA LEU A 180 3.78 -12.62 -20.12
C LEU A 180 2.78 -11.92 -21.05
N ASP A 181 1.85 -12.68 -21.66
CA ASP A 181 0.85 -12.11 -22.59
C ASP A 181 -0.04 -11.08 -21.89
N THR A 182 -0.45 -11.35 -20.66
CA THR A 182 -1.21 -10.39 -19.85
C THR A 182 -0.38 -9.14 -19.55
N GLN A 183 0.91 -9.29 -19.21
CA GLN A 183 1.79 -8.15 -18.96
C GLN A 183 1.98 -7.29 -20.22
N LEU A 184 2.15 -7.92 -21.39
CA LEU A 184 2.27 -7.25 -22.69
C LEU A 184 1.01 -6.43 -23.01
N ALA A 185 -0.15 -7.06 -22.88
CA ALA A 185 -1.44 -6.39 -23.15
C ALA A 185 -1.70 -5.23 -22.18
N GLU A 186 -1.32 -5.36 -20.91
CA GLU A 186 -1.48 -4.30 -19.92
C GLU A 186 -0.57 -3.10 -20.20
N LEU A 187 0.69 -3.33 -20.57
CA LEU A 187 1.61 -2.25 -20.93
C LEU A 187 1.08 -1.48 -22.15
N LEU A 188 0.70 -2.19 -23.22
CA LEU A 188 0.16 -1.57 -24.43
C LEU A 188 -1.08 -0.74 -24.09
N ARG A 189 -2.01 -1.29 -23.33
CA ARG A 189 -3.23 -0.59 -22.94
C ARG A 189 -2.92 0.66 -22.12
N LEU A 190 -1.97 0.61 -21.19
CA LEU A 190 -1.58 1.77 -20.38
C LEU A 190 -0.99 2.88 -21.24
N VAL A 191 -0.18 2.52 -22.23
CA VAL A 191 0.40 3.47 -23.18
C VAL A 191 -0.66 4.11 -24.05
N GLN A 192 -1.65 3.33 -24.51
CA GLN A 192 -2.77 3.81 -25.33
C GLN A 192 -3.78 4.65 -24.54
N HIS A 193 -4.05 4.27 -23.29
CA HIS A 193 -5.13 4.83 -22.46
C HIS A 193 -4.68 4.99 -21.00
N PRO A 194 -3.88 5.99 -20.66
CA PRO A 194 -3.39 6.21 -19.31
C PRO A 194 -4.44 6.80 -18.34
N GLU A 195 -5.53 7.42 -18.87
CA GLU A 195 -6.50 8.17 -18.07
C GLU A 195 -7.17 7.34 -16.95
N PRO A 196 -7.62 6.08 -17.21
CA PRO A 196 -8.23 5.26 -16.18
C PRO A 196 -7.29 5.00 -14.98
N GLU A 197 -5.99 4.82 -15.26
CA GLU A 197 -4.97 4.63 -14.23
C GLU A 197 -4.80 5.88 -13.37
N ILE A 198 -4.72 7.06 -14.02
CA ILE A 198 -4.59 8.37 -13.36
C ILE A 198 -5.82 8.63 -12.46
N MET A 199 -7.03 8.43 -13.01
CA MET A 199 -8.27 8.63 -12.25
C MET A 199 -8.37 7.70 -11.04
N GLN A 200 -8.00 6.44 -11.19
CA GLN A 200 -8.00 5.48 -10.08
C GLN A 200 -7.01 5.88 -9.00
N ALA A 201 -5.80 6.28 -9.37
CA ALA A 201 -4.77 6.74 -8.44
C ALA A 201 -5.23 8.00 -7.66
N GLN A 202 -5.85 8.97 -8.35
CA GLN A 202 -6.42 10.16 -7.71
C GLN A 202 -7.50 9.79 -6.68
N GLU A 203 -8.38 8.85 -7.03
CA GLU A 203 -9.43 8.40 -6.13
C GLU A 203 -8.87 7.65 -4.91
N ILE A 204 -7.87 6.79 -5.10
CA ILE A 204 -7.18 6.10 -3.99
C ILE A 204 -6.56 7.13 -3.04
N VAL A 205 -5.84 8.14 -3.56
CA VAL A 205 -5.26 9.23 -2.75
C VAL A 205 -6.35 9.96 -1.97
N ARG A 206 -7.49 10.28 -2.61
CA ARG A 206 -8.62 10.95 -1.98
C ARG A 206 -9.22 10.12 -0.84
N LEU A 207 -9.44 8.84 -1.06
CA LEU A 207 -10.00 7.92 -0.08
C LEU A 207 -9.03 7.68 1.08
N TYR A 208 -7.74 7.52 0.79
CA TYR A 208 -6.71 7.33 1.79
C TYR A 208 -6.63 8.53 2.76
N LYS A 209 -6.58 9.75 2.24
CA LYS A 209 -6.59 10.98 3.07
C LYS A 209 -7.83 11.08 3.97
N ARG A 210 -8.92 10.41 3.61
CA ARG A 210 -10.14 10.30 4.42
C ARG A 210 -10.15 9.05 5.32
N GLY A 211 -9.16 8.17 5.23
CA GLY A 211 -9.06 6.92 5.99
C GLY A 211 -10.09 5.86 5.63
N LEU A 212 -10.61 5.91 4.41
CA LEU A 212 -11.65 5.01 3.91
C LEU A 212 -11.06 3.73 3.32
N LEU A 213 -10.43 2.89 4.17
CA LEU A 213 -9.73 1.68 3.76
C LEU A 213 -10.64 0.65 3.09
N TYR A 214 -11.90 0.59 3.49
CA TYR A 214 -12.87 -0.33 2.87
C TYR A 214 -13.14 0.06 1.42
N ASP A 215 -13.33 1.36 1.17
CA ASP A 215 -13.59 1.88 -0.18
C ASP A 215 -12.37 1.70 -1.09
N ILE A 216 -11.15 1.88 -0.57
CA ILE A 216 -9.91 1.58 -1.30
C ILE A 216 -9.89 0.11 -1.73
N SER A 217 -10.15 -0.81 -0.79
CA SER A 217 -10.18 -2.24 -1.09
C SER A 217 -11.26 -2.57 -2.13
N TYR A 218 -12.42 -1.94 -2.03
CA TYR A 218 -13.51 -2.12 -3.00
C TYR A 218 -13.09 -1.68 -4.41
N ILE A 219 -12.48 -0.49 -4.55
CA ILE A 219 -12.02 0.02 -5.86
C ILE A 219 -10.97 -0.90 -6.49
N ILE A 220 -9.99 -1.34 -5.68
CA ILE A 220 -8.91 -2.20 -6.18
C ILE A 220 -9.42 -3.57 -6.60
N GLN A 221 -10.45 -4.09 -5.94
CA GLN A 221 -10.99 -5.45 -6.14
C GLN A 221 -12.25 -5.50 -6.99
N ALA A 222 -12.83 -4.37 -7.37
CA ALA A 222 -14.10 -4.33 -8.09
C ALA A 222 -14.02 -5.05 -9.45
N PRO A 223 -14.98 -5.94 -9.78
CA PRO A 223 -15.01 -6.63 -11.08
C PRO A 223 -15.05 -5.68 -12.29
N SER A 224 -15.66 -4.51 -12.13
CA SER A 224 -15.69 -3.44 -13.14
C SER A 224 -14.29 -2.92 -13.46
N ASN A 225 -13.34 -3.07 -12.56
CA ASN A 225 -11.95 -2.62 -12.71
C ASN A 225 -10.99 -3.74 -13.15
N LYS A 226 -11.50 -4.92 -13.56
CA LYS A 226 -10.65 -6.04 -14.05
C LYS A 226 -9.74 -5.66 -15.20
N THR A 227 -10.09 -4.64 -15.96
CA THR A 227 -9.26 -4.06 -17.02
C THR A 227 -8.25 -3.05 -16.48
N SER A 228 -8.35 -2.62 -15.24
CA SER A 228 -7.36 -1.77 -14.60
C SER A 228 -6.10 -2.55 -14.27
N ILE A 229 -4.95 -1.92 -14.51
CA ILE A 229 -3.63 -2.48 -14.17
C ILE A 229 -3.48 -2.68 -12.67
N ASN A 230 -4.17 -1.85 -11.88
CA ASN A 230 -4.17 -1.94 -10.41
C ASN A 230 -5.17 -2.96 -9.87
N TYR A 231 -5.95 -3.64 -10.74
CA TYR A 231 -6.82 -4.69 -10.28
C TYR A 231 -5.99 -5.79 -9.59
N THR A 232 -6.24 -5.93 -8.31
CA THR A 232 -5.66 -7.03 -7.54
C THR A 232 -6.74 -8.05 -7.29
N ASP A 233 -6.52 -9.28 -7.77
CA ASP A 233 -7.46 -10.35 -7.55
C ASP A 233 -7.73 -10.52 -6.05
N TYR A 234 -9.00 -10.52 -5.70
CA TYR A 234 -9.48 -10.80 -4.34
C TYR A 234 -8.86 -12.07 -3.74
N THR A 235 -8.70 -13.10 -4.56
CA THR A 235 -8.07 -14.38 -4.16
C THR A 235 -6.64 -14.16 -3.71
N PHE A 236 -5.90 -13.29 -4.37
CA PHE A 236 -4.52 -12.97 -4.02
C PHE A 236 -4.41 -12.25 -2.67
N ILE A 237 -5.23 -11.23 -2.44
CA ILE A 237 -5.27 -10.51 -1.15
C ILE A 237 -5.61 -11.49 -0.02
N LYS A 238 -6.64 -12.31 -0.22
CA LYS A 238 -7.06 -13.33 0.73
C LYS A 238 -5.95 -14.32 1.07
N GLN A 239 -5.27 -14.87 0.06
CA GLN A 239 -4.19 -15.83 0.26
C GLN A 239 -3.02 -15.20 1.04
N ARG A 240 -2.64 -13.96 0.69
CA ARG A 240 -1.56 -13.25 1.34
C ARG A 240 -1.90 -12.95 2.80
N ASN A 241 -3.07 -12.38 3.05
CA ASN A 241 -3.54 -12.08 4.40
C ASN A 241 -3.66 -13.33 5.27
N ASN A 242 -4.16 -14.45 4.71
CA ASN A 242 -4.25 -15.73 5.44
C ASN A 242 -2.88 -16.29 5.84
N ARG A 243 -1.80 -16.03 5.06
CA ARG A 243 -0.43 -16.38 5.46
C ARG A 243 0.12 -15.45 6.54
N TRP A 244 -0.25 -14.16 6.49
CA TRP A 244 0.24 -13.16 7.43
C TRP A 244 -0.38 -13.26 8.82
N VAL A 245 -1.68 -13.62 8.92
CA VAL A 245 -2.39 -13.69 10.21
C VAL A 245 -1.69 -14.57 11.23
N PRO A 246 -1.31 -15.85 10.96
CA PRO A 246 -0.62 -16.68 11.95
C PRO A 246 0.79 -16.15 12.29
N GLN A 247 1.50 -15.54 11.34
CA GLN A 247 2.81 -14.92 11.60
C GLN A 247 2.66 -13.72 12.54
N LEU A 248 1.69 -12.84 12.27
CA LEU A 248 1.39 -11.70 13.12
C LEU A 248 0.94 -12.12 14.51
N HIS A 249 0.13 -13.18 14.63
CA HIS A 249 -0.29 -13.72 15.92
C HIS A 249 0.93 -14.20 16.72
N ALA A 250 1.85 -14.95 16.12
CA ALA A 250 3.06 -15.41 16.79
C ALA A 250 3.94 -14.23 17.25
N LEU A 251 4.19 -13.25 16.39
CA LEU A 251 4.99 -12.07 16.70
C LEU A 251 4.38 -11.26 17.86
N MET A 252 3.07 -10.97 17.78
CA MET A 252 2.36 -10.19 18.79
C MET A 252 2.23 -10.91 20.13
N LYS A 253 2.34 -12.25 20.17
CA LYS A 253 2.39 -13.02 21.41
C LYS A 253 3.68 -12.78 22.17
N GLU A 254 4.77 -12.62 21.49
CA GLU A 254 6.09 -12.41 22.08
C GLU A 254 6.26 -10.96 22.53
N GLN A 255 5.94 -9.99 21.68
CA GLN A 255 6.16 -8.58 21.98
C GLN A 255 5.27 -7.66 21.15
N SER A 256 5.23 -6.37 21.54
CA SER A 256 4.49 -5.34 20.83
C SER A 256 5.09 -5.09 19.45
N CYS A 257 4.23 -5.03 18.41
CA CYS A 257 4.63 -4.83 17.04
C CYS A 257 4.00 -3.55 16.47
N PHE A 258 4.79 -2.77 15.72
CA PHE A 258 4.28 -1.74 14.83
C PHE A 258 4.31 -2.31 13.40
N ILE A 259 3.13 -2.56 12.86
CA ILE A 259 2.91 -3.30 11.63
C ILE A 259 2.59 -2.29 10.54
N VAL A 260 3.41 -2.24 9.49
CA VAL A 260 3.34 -1.25 8.41
C VAL A 260 3.02 -1.98 7.11
N LEU A 261 1.81 -1.79 6.60
CA LEU A 261 1.31 -2.53 5.43
C LEU A 261 0.54 -1.61 4.49
N HIS A 262 0.58 -1.91 3.20
CA HIS A 262 -0.17 -1.15 2.20
C HIS A 262 -1.68 -1.21 2.46
N SER A 263 -2.36 -0.10 2.24
CA SER A 263 -3.78 0.11 2.51
C SER A 263 -4.70 -0.94 1.86
N SER A 264 -4.32 -1.46 0.70
CA SER A 264 -5.08 -2.46 -0.07
C SER A 264 -5.31 -3.78 0.66
N TYR A 265 -4.44 -4.14 1.62
CA TYR A 265 -4.54 -5.40 2.38
C TYR A 265 -5.41 -5.30 3.62
N LEU A 266 -5.75 -4.10 4.07
CA LEU A 266 -6.34 -3.90 5.40
C LEU A 266 -7.87 -3.89 5.41
N GLY A 267 -8.50 -3.28 4.41
CA GLY A 267 -9.96 -3.14 4.32
C GLY A 267 -10.67 -4.34 3.70
N GLY A 268 -11.99 -4.37 3.82
CA GLY A 268 -12.86 -5.42 3.24
C GLY A 268 -13.01 -6.68 4.11
N GLU A 269 -13.84 -7.60 3.65
CA GLU A 269 -14.19 -8.84 4.38
C GLU A 269 -12.99 -9.79 4.55
N GLU A 270 -12.11 -9.88 3.57
CA GLU A 270 -10.87 -10.65 3.61
C GLU A 270 -9.65 -9.73 3.90
N GLY A 271 -9.91 -8.49 4.30
CA GLY A 271 -8.90 -7.56 4.76
C GLY A 271 -8.33 -7.98 6.11
N LEU A 272 -7.05 -7.69 6.33
CA LEU A 272 -6.32 -8.11 7.51
C LEU A 272 -6.99 -7.69 8.83
N LEU A 273 -7.58 -6.48 8.87
CA LEU A 273 -8.27 -5.99 10.07
C LEU A 273 -9.46 -6.89 10.44
N GLN A 274 -10.20 -7.37 9.45
CA GLN A 274 -11.35 -8.25 9.68
C GLN A 274 -10.89 -9.68 10.01
N LEU A 275 -9.87 -10.20 9.34
CA LEU A 275 -9.31 -11.51 9.65
C LEU A 275 -8.78 -11.59 11.10
N LEU A 276 -8.06 -10.56 11.55
CA LEU A 276 -7.61 -10.49 12.94
C LEU A 276 -8.78 -10.45 13.94
N ARG A 277 -9.90 -9.77 13.61
CA ARG A 277 -11.11 -9.82 14.45
C ARG A 277 -11.71 -11.23 14.52
N ARG A 278 -11.73 -11.96 13.40
CA ARG A 278 -12.19 -13.37 13.35
C ARG A 278 -11.31 -14.28 14.21
N GLU A 279 -10.02 -13.98 14.30
CA GLU A 279 -9.07 -14.65 15.21
C GLU A 279 -9.18 -14.21 16.68
N GLY A 280 -10.18 -13.42 17.01
CA GLY A 280 -10.45 -12.96 18.38
C GLY A 280 -9.61 -11.79 18.86
N PHE A 281 -8.92 -11.08 17.96
CA PHE A 281 -8.27 -9.82 18.32
C PHE A 281 -9.31 -8.68 18.39
N ARG A 282 -9.10 -7.80 19.36
CA ARG A 282 -9.80 -6.52 19.41
C ARG A 282 -9.01 -5.52 18.54
N VAL A 283 -9.58 -5.15 17.39
CA VAL A 283 -8.97 -4.22 16.43
C VAL A 283 -9.80 -2.94 16.42
N ARG A 284 -9.21 -1.83 16.87
CA ARG A 284 -9.88 -0.53 17.02
C ARG A 284 -9.04 0.59 16.41
N PRO A 285 -9.65 1.62 15.82
CA PRO A 285 -8.90 2.80 15.38
C PRO A 285 -8.25 3.50 16.58
N VAL A 286 -7.05 4.04 16.37
CA VAL A 286 -6.38 4.90 17.34
C VAL A 286 -7.00 6.29 17.25
N ASN A 287 -7.81 6.67 18.23
CA ASN A 287 -8.48 7.98 18.26
C ASN A 287 -7.58 9.03 18.92
N ARG A 288 -7.70 10.27 18.50
CA ARG A 288 -7.07 11.42 19.17
C ARG A 288 -7.45 11.41 20.65
N ARG A 289 -6.48 11.36 21.55
CA ARG A 289 -6.75 11.65 22.96
C ARG A 289 -7.22 13.10 23.04
N ILE A 290 -8.48 13.32 23.39
CA ILE A 290 -8.94 14.64 23.83
C ILE A 290 -8.19 14.86 25.15
N SER A 291 -7.16 15.72 25.14
CA SER A 291 -6.50 16.11 26.36
C SER A 291 -7.52 16.87 27.21
N SER A 292 -7.88 16.33 28.36
CA SER A 292 -8.81 16.92 29.34
C SER A 292 -8.21 18.17 30.03
N GLN A 293 -7.25 18.86 29.42
CA GLN A 293 -6.55 20.00 30.01
C GLN A 293 -7.04 21.40 29.59
N SER A 294 -8.14 21.52 28.86
CA SER A 294 -8.66 22.85 28.49
C SER A 294 -9.98 23.29 29.15
N ILE A 295 -10.32 22.72 30.33
CA ILE A 295 -11.38 23.26 31.14
C ILE A 295 -10.79 23.68 32.51
N LYS A 296 -9.87 24.63 32.51
CA LYS A 296 -9.72 25.52 33.66
C LYS A 296 -10.57 26.75 33.38
N ARG A 297 -11.75 26.73 33.94
CA ARG A 297 -12.61 27.89 34.06
C ARG A 297 -11.84 28.98 34.82
N THR A 298 -11.61 30.10 34.16
CA THR A 298 -11.38 31.36 34.87
C THR A 298 -12.70 31.78 35.52
N HIS A 299 -12.69 31.76 36.84
CA HIS A 299 -13.66 32.52 37.64
C HIS A 299 -13.18 33.94 37.78
#